data_96ca2458af7ab87713781c0a3f54aab1
#
_entry.id   96ca2458af7ab87713781c0a3f54aab1
#
_cell.length_a   1.000
_cell.length_b   1.000
_cell.length_c   1.000
_cell.angle_alpha   90.00
_cell.angle_beta   90.00
_cell.angle_gamma   90.00
#
_symmetry.space_group_name_H-M   'P 1'
#
loop_
_entity.id
_entity.type
_entity.pdbx_description
1 polymer ?
#
loop_
_entity_poly.entity_id
_entity_poly.type
_entity_poly.pdbx_seq_one_letter_code
_entity_poly.pdbx_strand_id
1 'polypeptide(L)'
;MSRCRNDAGVIRLLPRRVTYHSKCAAAQIARGCHVTELTTSDVESSEAARLDTASSDPGQPQPVLQWAPAEPAPPRKRWGLRIGLPIGVVTVGAVAASLVLIAPGTAVAGVPVGLMTEGGAREAISQRLSAMTVQLGDGGPTVTGADLGASVDAGALAGHAFQEHPMWNVTQWFAEGTDAEVALDSAAATAALQDAAPDLHTAPTAASVAFDGQSYVATPAVDGEGIDVDAIALAVQEAFTAGRTEVVIDPEIVAVAHPASTEKAESAAARLNGILDEIGFYVGDERTVPVGRKTAASWITVDVDADGEFAFTADAAGIQAALDDLADDIDQKVVDATVVTNSEGDVLRTIVEGQDGRVLGDTTGLADDFAAQLATGDAVFALPVEVTPHKTTELARLLEVDISRQRLYLKENGEVVDTWLISSGRHGAETYHGHYSIGWKTSLQTMRGVSRDTGTPYEQPDVPWVMYFNGNQAFHGAYWHNNFGHRMSAGCVNMPPAKAKRIYDWSPVGVDVWIHG
;
A
#
# COMPACT_ATOMS: atom_id res chain seq x y z
N MET A 1 2.36 -8.08 -61.61
CA MET A 1 0.89 -8.11 -61.74
C MET A 1 0.29 -7.99 -60.38
N SER A 2 -0.69 -7.14 -60.24
CA SER A 2 -1.58 -6.83 -59.09
C SER A 2 -0.97 -6.00 -57.96
N ARG A 3 -1.27 -4.71 -58.03
CA ARG A 3 -1.20 -3.70 -56.97
C ARG A 3 -2.37 -3.89 -56.00
N CYS A 4 -2.15 -3.80 -54.70
CA CYS A 4 -3.16 -3.40 -53.74
C CYS A 4 -2.67 -2.16 -52.97
N ARG A 5 -3.48 -1.10 -53.02
CA ARG A 5 -3.33 0.16 -52.30
C ARG A 5 -3.69 -0.06 -50.82
N ASN A 6 -2.92 0.56 -49.96
CA ASN A 6 -3.28 0.77 -48.55
C ASN A 6 -3.84 2.19 -48.42
N ASP A 7 -5.10 2.26 -48.01
CA ASP A 7 -5.75 3.47 -47.50
C ASP A 7 -5.51 3.55 -46.00
N ALA A 8 -4.76 4.57 -45.60
CA ALA A 8 -4.56 4.90 -44.19
C ALA A 8 -5.67 5.85 -43.71
N GLY A 9 -6.64 5.34 -42.98
CA GLY A 9 -7.63 6.13 -42.27
C GLY A 9 -7.09 6.62 -40.94
N VAL A 10 -6.90 7.93 -40.82
CA VAL A 10 -6.54 8.62 -39.57
C VAL A 10 -7.82 8.81 -38.74
N ILE A 11 -7.95 8.09 -37.64
CA ILE A 11 -8.99 8.33 -36.63
C ILE A 11 -8.42 9.30 -35.59
N ARG A 12 -8.95 10.52 -35.57
CA ARG A 12 -8.75 11.51 -34.50
C ARG A 12 -9.65 11.14 -33.32
N LEU A 13 -9.07 10.75 -32.20
CA LEU A 13 -9.75 10.66 -30.92
C LEU A 13 -9.65 12.02 -30.19
N LEU A 14 -10.81 12.63 -29.96
CA LEU A 14 -10.99 13.81 -29.12
C LEU A 14 -11.03 13.36 -27.63
N PRO A 15 -10.42 14.12 -26.70
CA PRO A 15 -10.51 13.79 -25.28
C PRO A 15 -11.88 14.18 -24.71
N ARG A 16 -12.59 13.23 -24.12
CA ARG A 16 -13.79 13.46 -23.33
C ARG A 16 -13.37 14.08 -21.98
N ARG A 17 -13.83 15.31 -21.75
CA ARG A 17 -13.86 15.92 -20.40
C ARG A 17 -14.86 15.16 -19.53
N VAL A 18 -14.39 14.61 -18.44
CA VAL A 18 -15.25 14.11 -17.35
C VAL A 18 -15.37 15.25 -16.33
N THR A 19 -16.54 15.85 -16.26
CA THR A 19 -16.91 16.80 -15.20
C THR A 19 -17.48 16.01 -14.01
N TYR A 20 -16.77 16.03 -12.89
CA TYR A 20 -17.31 15.57 -11.60
C TYR A 20 -18.17 16.68 -11.00
N HIS A 21 -19.48 16.43 -10.92
CA HIS A 21 -20.38 17.19 -10.06
C HIS A 21 -20.39 16.57 -8.66
N SER A 22 -19.80 17.27 -7.73
CA SER A 22 -20.00 17.07 -6.29
C SER A 22 -21.40 17.55 -5.92
N LYS A 23 -22.28 16.66 -5.48
CA LYS A 23 -23.50 17.01 -4.74
C LYS A 23 -23.36 16.49 -3.32
N CYS A 24 -23.13 17.41 -2.41
CA CYS A 24 -23.41 17.22 -0.99
C CYS A 24 -24.91 17.05 -0.79
N ALA A 25 -25.33 15.96 -0.16
CA ALA A 25 -26.64 15.84 0.47
C ALA A 25 -26.41 15.38 1.92
N ALA A 26 -26.65 16.29 2.83
CA ALA A 26 -26.78 16.03 4.25
C ALA A 26 -28.11 15.32 4.50
N ALA A 27 -28.06 14.20 5.24
CA ALA A 27 -29.23 13.68 5.92
C ALA A 27 -28.83 13.20 7.31
N GLN A 28 -29.27 13.96 8.31
CA GLN A 28 -29.32 13.58 9.71
C GLN A 28 -30.29 12.41 9.89
N ILE A 29 -29.85 11.34 10.56
CA ILE A 29 -30.73 10.50 11.38
C ILE A 29 -29.97 10.15 12.66
N ALA A 30 -30.43 10.72 13.74
CA ALA A 30 -30.09 10.37 15.11
C ALA A 30 -30.80 9.09 15.52
N ARG A 31 -30.08 8.16 16.17
CA ARG A 31 -30.50 7.19 17.22
C ARG A 31 -29.24 6.47 17.66
N GLY A 32 -28.66 6.74 18.77
CA GLY A 32 -28.91 6.30 20.11
C GLY A 32 -28.39 4.86 20.29
N CYS A 33 -27.08 4.68 20.62
CA CYS A 33 -26.61 3.51 21.33
C CYS A 33 -25.88 3.99 22.58
N HIS A 34 -26.47 3.69 23.73
CA HIS A 34 -25.90 3.87 25.06
C HIS A 34 -24.64 3.00 25.19
N VAL A 35 -23.52 3.63 25.44
CA VAL A 35 -22.35 2.98 26.01
C VAL A 35 -22.41 3.26 27.51
N THR A 36 -22.58 2.22 28.31
CA THR A 36 -22.52 2.29 29.76
C THR A 36 -21.05 2.32 30.17
N GLU A 37 -20.56 3.47 30.54
CA GLU A 37 -19.32 3.60 31.31
C GLU A 37 -19.54 3.01 32.71
N LEU A 38 -18.73 2.03 33.05
CA LEU A 38 -18.55 1.58 34.44
C LEU A 38 -17.45 2.44 35.05
N THR A 39 -17.88 3.45 35.78
CA THR A 39 -17.03 4.21 36.68
C THR A 39 -16.65 3.34 37.88
N THR A 40 -15.37 3.16 38.07
CA THR A 40 -14.78 2.71 39.33
C THR A 40 -14.91 3.84 40.34
N SER A 41 -15.68 3.60 41.40
CA SER A 41 -15.68 4.42 42.60
C SER A 41 -14.92 3.75 43.70
N ASP A 42 -14.00 4.49 44.20
CA ASP A 42 -13.20 4.41 45.40
C ASP A 42 -13.92 3.69 46.58
N VAL A 43 -13.18 2.79 47.22
CA VAL A 43 -13.38 2.50 48.62
C VAL A 43 -12.07 2.74 49.36
N GLU A 44 -12.16 3.79 50.13
CA GLU A 44 -11.14 4.25 51.07
C GLU A 44 -10.78 3.24 52.14
N SER A 45 -9.55 3.39 52.50
CA SER A 45 -8.85 2.93 53.68
C SER A 45 -9.62 3.05 54.99
N SER A 46 -9.52 2.05 55.85
CA SER A 46 -9.40 2.27 57.28
C SER A 46 -8.53 1.16 57.83
N GLU A 47 -7.35 1.44 58.03
CA GLU A 47 -6.62 1.84 59.24
C GLU A 47 -6.46 0.74 60.30
N ALA A 48 -5.24 0.43 60.47
CA ALA A 48 -4.61 -0.45 61.41
C ALA A 48 -4.97 -0.10 62.86
N ALA A 49 -5.24 -1.09 63.67
CA ALA A 49 -5.02 -0.99 65.09
C ALA A 49 -4.17 -2.19 65.54
N ARG A 50 -2.96 -1.85 65.87
CA ARG A 50 -2.07 -2.64 66.72
C ARG A 50 -2.71 -2.76 68.07
N LEU A 51 -2.60 -3.90 68.69
CA LEU A 51 -2.50 -3.96 70.14
C LEU A 51 -1.60 -5.10 70.61
N ASP A 52 -0.79 -4.68 71.41
CA ASP A 52 0.35 -5.20 72.11
C ASP A 52 0.08 -6.45 72.98
N THR A 53 1.15 -7.12 73.15
CA THR A 53 1.54 -8.07 74.19
C THR A 53 1.26 -7.61 75.60
N ALA A 54 0.76 -8.55 76.43
CA ALA A 54 1.12 -8.74 77.87
C ALA A 54 0.61 -10.10 78.33
N SER A 55 1.39 -11.07 78.58
CA SER A 55 2.19 -11.34 79.73
C SER A 55 1.35 -11.75 80.96
N SER A 56 1.50 -13.08 81.30
CA SER A 56 1.63 -13.70 82.58
C SER A 56 0.49 -13.51 83.64
N ASP A 57 -0.04 -14.44 84.24
CA ASP A 57 0.48 -15.34 85.23
C ASP A 57 -0.66 -16.09 85.95
N PRO A 58 -0.39 -17.09 86.79
CA PRO A 58 -1.30 -18.24 87.01
C PRO A 58 -2.05 -18.14 88.31
N GLY A 59 -3.08 -18.90 88.36
CA GLY A 59 -3.58 -19.32 89.71
C GLY A 59 -5.05 -19.01 90.01
N GLN A 60 -5.86 -19.95 89.76
CA GLN A 60 -6.76 -20.48 90.81
C GLN A 60 -7.67 -21.58 90.27
N PRO A 61 -7.97 -22.61 91.03
CA PRO A 61 -8.68 -23.77 90.52
C PRO A 61 -10.18 -23.54 90.51
N GLN A 62 -10.81 -23.93 89.44
CA GLN A 62 -12.25 -23.95 89.28
C GLN A 62 -12.79 -25.30 89.83
N PRO A 63 -13.95 -25.32 90.48
CA PRO A 63 -14.49 -26.52 91.12
C PRO A 63 -14.99 -27.52 90.09
N VAL A 64 -14.58 -28.77 90.33
CA VAL A 64 -15.04 -29.94 89.59
C VAL A 64 -16.44 -30.28 90.03
N LEU A 65 -17.40 -30.15 89.12
CA LEU A 65 -18.75 -30.73 89.32
C LEU A 65 -18.67 -32.23 89.03
N GLN A 66 -18.69 -33.02 90.07
CA GLN A 66 -18.87 -34.46 89.96
C GLN A 66 -20.34 -34.79 89.66
N TRP A 67 -20.56 -35.46 88.55
CA TRP A 67 -21.85 -36.10 88.27
C TRP A 67 -21.84 -37.51 88.81
N ALA A 68 -22.79 -37.77 89.62
CA ALA A 68 -23.04 -39.12 90.11
C ALA A 68 -23.70 -39.98 89.02
N PRO A 69 -23.36 -41.28 88.97
CA PRO A 69 -23.97 -42.16 87.98
C PRO A 69 -25.42 -42.47 88.33
N ALA A 70 -26.30 -42.26 87.35
CA ALA A 70 -27.69 -42.72 87.47
C ALA A 70 -27.79 -44.21 87.19
N GLU A 71 -28.48 -44.92 88.03
CA GLU A 71 -28.75 -46.35 87.89
C GLU A 71 -29.59 -46.69 86.64
N PRO A 72 -29.35 -47.86 85.99
CA PRO A 72 -30.05 -48.23 84.76
C PRO A 72 -31.47 -48.76 85.06
N ALA A 73 -32.47 -48.20 84.36
CA ALA A 73 -33.82 -48.69 84.30
C ALA A 73 -33.93 -49.97 83.45
N PRO A 74 -34.82 -50.93 83.80
CA PRO A 74 -34.89 -52.22 83.13
C PRO A 74 -35.42 -52.16 81.69
N PRO A 75 -35.02 -53.08 80.82
CA PRO A 75 -35.32 -53.02 79.40
C PRO A 75 -36.78 -53.37 79.08
N ARG A 76 -37.52 -52.46 78.48
CA ARG A 76 -38.79 -52.75 77.80
C ARG A 76 -38.50 -53.39 76.44
N LYS A 77 -38.83 -54.69 76.29
CA LYS A 77 -38.83 -55.40 75.00
C LYS A 77 -39.75 -54.71 74.02
N ARG A 78 -39.19 -54.03 73.02
CA ARG A 78 -39.86 -53.64 71.76
C ARG A 78 -39.36 -54.58 70.67
N TRP A 79 -40.03 -55.66 70.47
CA TRP A 79 -39.98 -56.44 69.24
C TRP A 79 -40.89 -55.75 68.26
N GLY A 80 -40.33 -55.24 67.15
CA GLY A 80 -41.15 -54.73 66.08
C GLY A 80 -40.49 -53.71 65.12
N LEU A 81 -39.19 -53.34 65.32
CA LEU A 81 -38.62 -52.28 64.43
C LEU A 81 -37.17 -52.55 63.92
N ARG A 82 -36.84 -53.82 63.65
CA ARG A 82 -35.51 -54.19 63.17
C ARG A 82 -35.45 -54.72 61.72
N ILE A 83 -36.59 -54.76 61.02
CA ILE A 83 -36.65 -55.25 59.63
C ILE A 83 -36.88 -54.12 58.65
N GLY A 84 -37.31 -52.92 59.08
CA GLY A 84 -37.59 -51.80 58.15
C GLY A 84 -36.42 -50.85 57.82
N LEU A 85 -35.32 -50.82 58.65
CA LEU A 85 -34.22 -49.85 58.39
C LEU A 85 -33.28 -50.25 57.27
N PRO A 86 -32.92 -51.50 57.01
CA PRO A 86 -32.05 -51.81 55.85
C PRO A 86 -32.77 -51.66 54.51
N ILE A 87 -34.09 -51.85 54.43
CA ILE A 87 -34.85 -51.74 53.19
C ILE A 87 -35.03 -50.24 52.81
N GLY A 88 -35.27 -49.36 53.79
CA GLY A 88 -35.40 -47.92 53.56
C GLY A 88 -34.11 -47.28 53.12
N VAL A 89 -32.95 -47.67 53.68
CA VAL A 89 -31.64 -47.16 53.26
C VAL A 89 -31.25 -47.66 51.87
N VAL A 90 -31.53 -48.91 51.54
CA VAL A 90 -31.30 -49.52 50.25
C VAL A 90 -32.19 -48.88 49.16
N THR A 91 -33.47 -48.62 49.50
CA THR A 91 -34.37 -47.95 48.50
C THR A 91 -34.05 -46.49 48.28
N VAL A 92 -33.70 -45.74 49.34
CA VAL A 92 -33.24 -44.32 49.14
C VAL A 92 -31.91 -44.27 48.40
N GLY A 93 -30.97 -45.18 48.68
CA GLY A 93 -29.72 -45.30 47.96
C GLY A 93 -29.93 -45.69 46.49
N ALA A 94 -30.82 -46.59 46.17
CA ALA A 94 -31.15 -47.00 44.81
C ALA A 94 -31.88 -45.90 44.03
N VAL A 95 -32.75 -45.11 44.64
CA VAL A 95 -33.43 -43.98 44.06
C VAL A 95 -32.41 -42.84 43.79
N ALA A 96 -31.51 -42.55 44.73
CA ALA A 96 -30.47 -41.55 44.54
C ALA A 96 -29.48 -41.96 43.44
N ALA A 97 -29.09 -43.22 43.35
CA ALA A 97 -28.24 -43.74 42.27
C ALA A 97 -28.92 -43.65 40.89
N SER A 98 -30.25 -43.92 40.84
CA SER A 98 -30.99 -43.86 39.57
C SER A 98 -31.13 -42.44 38.99
N LEU A 99 -30.90 -41.40 39.80
CA LEU A 99 -30.96 -40.00 39.37
C LEU A 99 -29.62 -39.45 38.83
N VAL A 100 -28.50 -40.15 39.05
CA VAL A 100 -27.16 -39.65 38.74
C VAL A 100 -26.34 -40.62 37.88
N LEU A 101 -26.84 -41.82 37.60
CA LEU A 101 -26.14 -42.83 36.81
C LEU A 101 -26.80 -43.06 35.46
N ILE A 102 -25.96 -43.37 34.47
CA ILE A 102 -26.36 -43.82 33.14
C ILE A 102 -26.90 -45.27 33.22
N ALA A 103 -27.87 -45.60 32.38
CA ALA A 103 -28.48 -46.94 32.34
C ALA A 103 -27.44 -48.06 32.12
N PRO A 104 -27.61 -49.23 32.75
CA PRO A 104 -26.71 -50.36 32.54
C PRO A 104 -26.75 -50.84 31.09
N GLY A 105 -25.60 -51.23 30.58
CA GLY A 105 -25.46 -51.70 29.19
C GLY A 105 -25.32 -50.61 28.14
N THR A 106 -25.38 -49.32 28.52
CA THR A 106 -25.15 -48.19 27.64
C THR A 106 -23.65 -48.10 27.26
N ALA A 107 -23.38 -47.98 25.99
CA ALA A 107 -22.03 -47.68 25.47
C ALA A 107 -22.08 -46.45 24.59
N VAL A 108 -21.04 -45.60 24.60
CA VAL A 108 -20.83 -44.44 23.74
C VAL A 108 -19.57 -44.70 22.93
N ALA A 109 -19.70 -44.70 21.61
CA ALA A 109 -18.57 -45.01 20.70
C ALA A 109 -17.81 -46.29 21.17
N GLY A 110 -18.53 -47.33 21.54
CA GLY A 110 -17.97 -48.57 22.08
C GLY A 110 -17.36 -48.50 23.48
N VAL A 111 -17.39 -47.37 24.17
CA VAL A 111 -16.97 -47.22 25.57
C VAL A 111 -18.13 -47.58 26.48
N PRO A 112 -18.03 -48.61 27.36
CA PRO A 112 -19.09 -48.96 28.27
C PRO A 112 -19.19 -47.88 29.37
N VAL A 113 -20.25 -47.08 29.34
CA VAL A 113 -20.49 -45.96 30.28
C VAL A 113 -21.65 -46.28 31.27
N GLY A 114 -22.28 -47.43 31.11
CA GLY A 114 -23.36 -47.86 31.99
C GLY A 114 -22.93 -47.95 33.46
N LEU A 115 -23.81 -47.52 34.38
CA LEU A 115 -23.57 -47.40 35.82
C LEU A 115 -22.52 -46.33 36.19
N MET A 116 -22.09 -45.47 35.24
CA MET A 116 -21.23 -44.31 35.52
C MET A 116 -22.05 -43.06 35.72
N THR A 117 -21.49 -42.07 36.41
CA THR A 117 -21.96 -40.69 36.40
C THR A 117 -21.55 -40.04 35.10
N GLU A 118 -22.18 -38.92 34.72
CA GLU A 118 -21.78 -38.13 33.54
C GLU A 118 -20.28 -37.76 33.57
N GLY A 119 -19.76 -37.34 34.73
CA GLY A 119 -18.34 -37.04 34.92
C GLY A 119 -17.42 -38.26 34.74
N GLY A 120 -17.86 -39.43 35.27
CA GLY A 120 -17.10 -40.68 35.09
C GLY A 120 -17.14 -41.20 33.65
N ALA A 121 -18.28 -41.05 32.97
CA ALA A 121 -18.42 -41.39 31.56
C ALA A 121 -17.52 -40.51 30.68
N ARG A 122 -17.50 -39.19 30.92
CA ARG A 122 -16.62 -38.26 30.23
C ARG A 122 -15.14 -38.65 30.35
N GLU A 123 -14.72 -38.95 31.57
CA GLU A 123 -13.35 -39.37 31.85
C GLU A 123 -13.00 -40.69 31.14
N ALA A 124 -13.91 -41.67 31.19
CA ALA A 124 -13.71 -42.97 30.53
C ALA A 124 -13.62 -42.84 28.99
N ILE A 125 -14.45 -41.99 28.39
CA ILE A 125 -14.42 -41.68 26.95
C ILE A 125 -13.08 -41.04 26.57
N SER A 126 -12.66 -40.00 27.30
CA SER A 126 -11.41 -39.30 27.06
C SER A 126 -10.19 -40.20 27.24
N GLN A 127 -10.14 -40.97 28.32
CA GLN A 127 -9.04 -41.91 28.61
C GLN A 127 -8.92 -42.99 27.55
N ARG A 128 -10.05 -43.50 27.05
CA ARG A 128 -10.00 -44.53 26.01
C ARG A 128 -9.44 -43.99 24.72
N LEU A 129 -9.86 -42.78 24.28
CA LEU A 129 -9.33 -42.13 23.05
C LEU A 129 -7.83 -41.86 23.21
N SER A 130 -7.41 -41.31 24.34
CA SER A 130 -5.99 -41.04 24.63
C SER A 130 -5.12 -42.29 24.65
N ALA A 131 -5.65 -43.41 25.14
CA ALA A 131 -4.93 -44.68 25.21
C ALA A 131 -5.02 -45.55 23.94
N MET A 132 -5.79 -45.11 22.92
CA MET A 132 -5.90 -45.83 21.67
C MET A 132 -4.54 -45.87 20.96
N THR A 133 -4.17 -47.02 20.38
CA THR A 133 -2.91 -47.19 19.67
C THR A 133 -3.15 -47.25 18.19
N VAL A 134 -2.34 -46.47 17.44
CA VAL A 134 -2.28 -46.46 15.99
C VAL A 134 -0.94 -47.07 15.57
N GLN A 135 -0.97 -48.17 14.87
CA GLN A 135 0.22 -48.86 14.32
C GLN A 135 0.37 -48.50 12.83
N LEU A 136 1.54 -48.01 12.46
CA LEU A 136 1.86 -47.58 11.09
C LEU A 136 2.44 -48.78 10.32
N GLY A 137 1.59 -49.46 9.54
CA GLY A 137 1.96 -50.70 8.82
C GLY A 137 1.99 -51.92 9.73
N ASP A 138 2.09 -53.08 9.09
CA ASP A 138 2.11 -54.37 9.80
C ASP A 138 3.46 -54.55 10.54
N GLY A 139 3.42 -54.53 11.88
CA GLY A 139 4.64 -54.62 12.72
C GLY A 139 5.46 -53.32 12.78
N GLY A 140 4.95 -52.22 12.26
CA GLY A 140 5.58 -50.91 12.30
C GLY A 140 5.47 -50.18 13.64
N PRO A 141 5.96 -48.95 13.72
CA PRO A 141 5.91 -48.13 14.94
C PRO A 141 4.49 -47.80 15.35
N THR A 142 4.31 -47.54 16.65
CA THR A 142 3.01 -47.22 17.22
C THR A 142 3.00 -45.81 17.83
N VAL A 143 1.90 -45.07 17.65
CA VAL A 143 1.63 -43.80 18.31
C VAL A 143 0.32 -43.92 19.08
N THR A 144 0.16 -43.15 20.15
CA THR A 144 -1.09 -43.16 20.95
C THR A 144 -2.01 -42.02 20.51
N GLY A 145 -3.30 -42.16 20.84
CA GLY A 145 -4.23 -41.03 20.64
C GLY A 145 -3.82 -39.77 21.39
N ALA A 146 -3.15 -39.91 22.53
CA ALA A 146 -2.59 -38.79 23.29
C ALA A 146 -1.45 -38.11 22.50
N ASP A 147 -0.54 -38.87 21.89
CA ASP A 147 0.57 -38.35 21.07
C ASP A 147 0.05 -37.62 19.83
N LEU A 148 -1.06 -38.11 19.24
CA LEU A 148 -1.73 -37.50 18.10
C LEU A 148 -2.58 -36.26 18.48
N GLY A 149 -2.66 -35.88 19.74
CA GLY A 149 -3.56 -34.83 20.22
C GLY A 149 -5.04 -35.12 19.97
N ALA A 150 -5.43 -36.43 20.00
CA ALA A 150 -6.78 -36.85 19.71
C ALA A 150 -7.74 -36.31 20.75
N SER A 151 -8.81 -35.69 20.31
CA SER A 151 -9.85 -35.10 21.16
C SER A 151 -11.25 -35.42 20.64
N VAL A 152 -12.19 -35.48 21.61
CA VAL A 152 -13.61 -35.68 21.37
C VAL A 152 -14.39 -34.84 22.37
N ASP A 153 -15.58 -34.38 22.01
CA ASP A 153 -16.46 -33.73 23.00
C ASP A 153 -17.08 -34.79 23.94
N ALA A 154 -16.22 -35.34 24.80
CA ALA A 154 -16.61 -36.35 25.79
C ALA A 154 -17.66 -35.81 26.79
N GLY A 155 -17.73 -34.49 27.01
CA GLY A 155 -18.74 -33.86 27.85
C GLY A 155 -20.13 -33.92 27.22
N ALA A 156 -20.23 -33.51 25.96
CA ALA A 156 -21.48 -33.58 25.20
C ALA A 156 -21.96 -35.04 25.04
N LEU A 157 -21.04 -35.95 24.72
CA LEU A 157 -21.35 -37.38 24.57
C LEU A 157 -21.85 -38.01 25.86
N ALA A 158 -21.18 -37.77 26.99
CA ALA A 158 -21.58 -38.25 28.29
C ALA A 158 -22.92 -37.65 28.75
N GLY A 159 -23.11 -36.34 28.52
CA GLY A 159 -24.36 -35.64 28.82
C GLY A 159 -25.53 -36.16 27.98
N HIS A 160 -25.31 -36.41 26.69
CA HIS A 160 -26.31 -37.01 25.79
C HIS A 160 -26.68 -38.42 26.22
N ALA A 161 -25.69 -39.27 26.52
CA ALA A 161 -25.91 -40.62 27.05
C ALA A 161 -26.69 -40.61 28.36
N PHE A 162 -26.42 -39.67 29.27
CA PHE A 162 -27.14 -39.52 30.53
C PHE A 162 -28.58 -39.05 30.31
N GLN A 163 -28.82 -38.12 29.35
CA GLN A 163 -30.17 -37.60 29.06
C GLN A 163 -31.06 -38.63 28.37
N GLU A 164 -30.51 -39.36 27.39
CA GLU A 164 -31.29 -40.37 26.65
C GLU A 164 -31.43 -41.69 27.38
N HIS A 165 -30.39 -42.09 28.14
CA HIS A 165 -30.35 -43.37 28.82
C HIS A 165 -30.17 -43.22 30.34
N PRO A 166 -31.09 -42.51 31.04
CA PRO A 166 -31.00 -42.40 32.50
C PRO A 166 -31.35 -43.75 33.16
N MET A 167 -30.67 -44.09 34.24
CA MET A 167 -30.83 -45.38 34.92
C MET A 167 -32.27 -45.65 35.39
N TRP A 168 -33.07 -44.65 35.70
CA TRP A 168 -34.48 -44.78 36.12
C TRP A 168 -35.41 -45.23 34.97
N ASN A 169 -35.00 -45.08 33.71
CA ASN A 169 -35.81 -45.44 32.53
C ASN A 169 -35.40 -46.83 32.00
N VAL A 170 -35.99 -47.85 32.55
CA VAL A 170 -35.67 -49.27 32.24
C VAL A 170 -35.97 -49.68 30.81
N THR A 171 -36.75 -48.86 30.05
CA THR A 171 -37.05 -49.12 28.65
C THR A 171 -35.90 -48.73 27.73
N GLN A 172 -34.96 -47.92 28.19
CA GLN A 172 -33.80 -47.45 27.49
C GLN A 172 -32.48 -48.17 27.88
N TRP A 173 -32.60 -49.27 28.63
CA TRP A 173 -31.45 -50.09 28.97
C TRP A 173 -30.97 -50.89 27.77
N PHE A 174 -29.64 -51.04 27.61
CA PHE A 174 -28.99 -51.76 26.51
C PHE A 174 -29.17 -51.14 25.13
N ALA A 175 -29.27 -49.81 25.05
CA ALA A 175 -29.30 -49.09 23.79
C ALA A 175 -27.93 -49.00 23.13
N GLU A 176 -27.91 -49.04 21.80
CA GLU A 176 -26.70 -48.87 21.02
C GLU A 176 -26.22 -47.39 21.03
N GLY A 177 -24.92 -47.24 20.91
CA GLY A 177 -24.21 -46.00 21.23
C GLY A 177 -24.39 -44.86 20.24
N THR A 178 -24.07 -43.67 20.72
CA THR A 178 -23.99 -42.43 19.97
C THR A 178 -22.68 -42.38 19.18
N ASP A 179 -22.73 -41.95 17.92
CA ASP A 179 -21.56 -41.68 17.11
C ASP A 179 -20.76 -40.52 17.74
N ALA A 180 -19.43 -40.61 17.65
CA ALA A 180 -18.52 -39.61 18.21
C ALA A 180 -17.69 -39.02 17.05
N GLU A 181 -17.52 -37.70 17.03
CA GLU A 181 -16.60 -37.03 16.10
C GLU A 181 -15.25 -36.85 16.81
N VAL A 182 -14.19 -37.43 16.24
CA VAL A 182 -12.82 -37.33 16.75
C VAL A 182 -12.05 -36.33 15.94
N ALA A 183 -11.41 -35.39 16.60
CA ALA A 183 -10.47 -34.45 15.97
C ALA A 183 -9.05 -34.76 16.44
N LEU A 184 -8.06 -34.63 15.56
CA LEU A 184 -6.64 -34.64 15.88
C LEU A 184 -6.11 -33.21 15.92
N ASP A 185 -5.14 -32.95 16.79
CA ASP A 185 -4.32 -31.74 16.69
C ASP A 185 -3.30 -31.96 15.58
N SER A 186 -3.45 -31.22 14.48
CA SER A 186 -2.63 -31.42 13.28
C SER A 186 -1.13 -31.26 13.56
N ALA A 187 -0.74 -30.30 14.41
CA ALA A 187 0.66 -30.06 14.75
C ALA A 187 1.23 -31.18 15.63
N ALA A 188 0.49 -31.59 16.66
CA ALA A 188 0.88 -32.71 17.54
C ALA A 188 0.95 -34.03 16.77
N ALA A 189 -0.07 -34.30 15.93
CA ALA A 189 -0.11 -35.52 15.11
C ALA A 189 1.05 -35.57 14.12
N THR A 190 1.34 -34.47 13.40
CA THR A 190 2.50 -34.40 12.48
C THR A 190 3.80 -34.67 13.23
N ALA A 191 4.01 -34.04 14.38
CA ALA A 191 5.23 -34.23 15.18
C ALA A 191 5.37 -35.68 15.66
N ALA A 192 4.29 -36.29 16.19
CA ALA A 192 4.31 -37.66 16.67
C ALA A 192 4.55 -38.68 15.55
N LEU A 193 3.93 -38.47 14.38
CA LEU A 193 4.13 -39.32 13.19
C LEU A 193 5.54 -39.20 12.62
N GLN A 194 6.11 -37.99 12.63
CA GLN A 194 7.49 -37.75 12.22
C GLN A 194 8.49 -38.43 13.17
N ASP A 195 8.27 -38.35 14.47
CA ASP A 195 9.13 -39.01 15.45
C ASP A 195 9.02 -40.55 15.38
N ALA A 196 7.82 -41.09 15.12
CA ALA A 196 7.58 -42.52 15.03
C ALA A 196 8.12 -43.10 13.71
N ALA A 197 8.00 -42.41 12.61
CA ALA A 197 8.39 -42.87 11.27
C ALA A 197 9.21 -41.84 10.49
N PRO A 198 10.43 -41.47 10.92
CA PRO A 198 11.22 -40.40 10.30
C PRO A 198 11.60 -40.68 8.84
N ASP A 199 11.68 -41.94 8.46
CA ASP A 199 12.00 -42.35 7.06
C ASP A 199 10.87 -42.04 6.06
N LEU A 200 9.65 -41.78 6.56
CA LEU A 200 8.48 -41.39 5.77
C LEU A 200 8.25 -39.87 5.76
N HIS A 201 9.21 -39.11 6.27
CA HIS A 201 9.13 -37.68 6.34
C HIS A 201 10.33 -37.00 5.66
N THR A 202 10.03 -36.07 4.76
CA THR A 202 11.02 -35.16 4.17
C THR A 202 10.54 -33.73 4.47
N ALA A 203 11.42 -32.94 5.10
CA ALA A 203 11.06 -31.57 5.42
C ALA A 203 10.91 -30.72 4.14
N PRO A 204 9.86 -29.92 3.99
CA PRO A 204 9.73 -29.01 2.88
C PRO A 204 10.78 -27.90 2.95
N THR A 205 11.20 -27.41 1.79
CA THR A 205 12.13 -26.28 1.69
C THR A 205 11.36 -25.00 1.35
N ALA A 206 11.62 -23.93 2.11
CA ALA A 206 11.00 -22.63 1.90
C ALA A 206 11.35 -22.05 0.53
N ALA A 207 10.41 -21.37 -0.10
CA ALA A 207 10.73 -20.43 -1.16
C ALA A 207 11.55 -19.26 -0.59
N SER A 208 12.37 -18.63 -1.43
CA SER A 208 13.17 -17.46 -1.03
C SER A 208 13.17 -16.39 -2.11
N VAL A 209 13.47 -15.14 -1.71
CA VAL A 209 13.59 -14.01 -2.62
C VAL A 209 14.96 -13.38 -2.42
N ALA A 210 15.70 -13.19 -3.50
CA ALA A 210 17.04 -12.61 -3.48
C ALA A 210 17.24 -11.64 -4.64
N PHE A 211 18.07 -10.60 -4.43
CA PHE A 211 18.49 -9.68 -5.48
C PHE A 211 19.67 -10.26 -6.26
N ASP A 212 19.52 -10.40 -7.58
CA ASP A 212 20.54 -11.00 -8.47
C ASP A 212 21.56 -9.99 -9.02
N GLY A 213 21.41 -8.71 -8.66
CA GLY A 213 22.22 -7.60 -9.18
C GLY A 213 21.46 -6.70 -10.15
N GLN A 214 20.28 -7.13 -10.62
CA GLN A 214 19.37 -6.36 -11.49
C GLN A 214 17.94 -6.34 -11.00
N SER A 215 17.46 -7.46 -10.45
CA SER A 215 16.08 -7.64 -10.00
C SER A 215 16.01 -8.59 -8.81
N TYR A 216 14.90 -8.58 -8.11
CA TYR A 216 14.57 -9.62 -7.14
C TYR A 216 14.01 -10.84 -7.86
N VAL A 217 14.56 -12.00 -7.54
CA VAL A 217 14.20 -13.29 -8.13
C VAL A 217 13.72 -14.21 -7.02
N ALA A 218 12.59 -14.87 -7.25
CA ALA A 218 12.08 -15.91 -6.37
C ALA A 218 12.76 -17.25 -6.70
N THR A 219 13.19 -17.96 -5.65
CA THR A 219 13.56 -19.37 -5.74
C THR A 219 12.37 -20.18 -5.27
N PRO A 220 11.87 -21.16 -6.05
CA PRO A 220 10.70 -21.94 -5.70
C PRO A 220 10.85 -22.71 -4.39
N ALA A 221 9.74 -22.91 -3.67
CA ALA A 221 9.66 -23.88 -2.60
C ALA A 221 9.74 -25.31 -3.17
N VAL A 222 10.21 -26.23 -2.34
CA VAL A 222 10.15 -27.66 -2.65
C VAL A 222 9.29 -28.30 -1.58
N ASP A 223 8.23 -28.98 -2.01
CA ASP A 223 7.36 -29.71 -1.10
C ASP A 223 8.14 -30.84 -0.43
N GLY A 224 7.87 -31.02 0.83
CA GLY A 224 8.28 -32.21 1.58
C GLY A 224 7.30 -33.35 1.40
N GLU A 225 7.56 -34.44 2.09
CA GLU A 225 6.68 -35.60 2.16
C GLU A 225 6.34 -35.88 3.63
N GLY A 226 5.13 -36.33 3.89
CA GLY A 226 4.68 -36.68 5.23
C GLY A 226 3.50 -37.62 5.19
N ILE A 227 3.15 -38.19 6.34
CA ILE A 227 2.00 -39.07 6.49
C ILE A 227 0.72 -38.20 6.47
N ASP A 228 -0.31 -38.66 5.75
CA ASP A 228 -1.61 -38.01 5.71
C ASP A 228 -2.29 -38.08 7.08
N VAL A 229 -2.31 -36.95 7.79
CA VAL A 229 -2.94 -36.82 9.11
C VAL A 229 -4.47 -36.96 9.02
N ASP A 230 -5.09 -36.54 7.93
CA ASP A 230 -6.54 -36.65 7.74
C ASP A 230 -6.96 -38.11 7.54
N ALA A 231 -6.18 -38.90 6.82
CA ALA A 231 -6.39 -40.34 6.69
C ALA A 231 -6.23 -41.04 8.04
N ILE A 232 -5.26 -40.66 8.87
CA ILE A 232 -5.08 -41.15 10.23
C ILE A 232 -6.31 -40.76 11.10
N ALA A 233 -6.79 -39.53 11.02
CA ALA A 233 -7.95 -39.04 11.76
C ALA A 233 -9.22 -39.88 11.46
N LEU A 234 -9.47 -40.15 10.19
CA LEU A 234 -10.59 -40.98 9.74
C LEU A 234 -10.50 -42.41 10.30
N ALA A 235 -9.33 -43.02 10.24
CA ALA A 235 -9.13 -44.38 10.73
C ALA A 235 -9.25 -44.46 12.26
N VAL A 236 -8.74 -43.46 12.98
CA VAL A 236 -8.94 -43.31 14.43
C VAL A 236 -10.41 -43.16 14.79
N GLN A 237 -11.14 -42.31 14.06
CA GLN A 237 -12.57 -42.09 14.19
C GLN A 237 -13.35 -43.40 14.02
N GLU A 238 -13.12 -44.14 12.92
CA GLU A 238 -13.77 -45.40 12.65
C GLU A 238 -13.47 -46.46 13.74
N ALA A 239 -12.21 -46.59 14.12
CA ALA A 239 -11.80 -47.53 15.14
C ALA A 239 -12.40 -47.18 16.51
N PHE A 240 -12.42 -45.90 16.88
CA PHE A 240 -13.01 -45.43 18.12
C PHE A 240 -14.50 -45.73 18.19
N THR A 241 -15.25 -45.37 17.14
CA THR A 241 -16.70 -45.61 17.02
C THR A 241 -17.02 -47.12 17.04
N ALA A 242 -16.19 -47.93 16.36
CA ALA A 242 -16.35 -49.39 16.36
C ALA A 242 -15.94 -50.06 17.68
N GLY A 243 -15.51 -49.30 18.68
CA GLY A 243 -15.15 -49.86 19.98
C GLY A 243 -13.77 -50.52 20.01
N ARG A 244 -12.93 -50.33 18.99
CA ARG A 244 -11.55 -50.85 18.90
C ARG A 244 -10.60 -49.99 19.73
N THR A 245 -9.57 -50.58 20.31
CA THR A 245 -8.52 -49.89 21.07
C THR A 245 -7.21 -49.79 20.31
N GLU A 246 -7.13 -50.47 19.16
CA GLU A 246 -5.98 -50.53 18.28
C GLU A 246 -6.45 -50.45 16.84
N VAL A 247 -5.70 -49.74 16.02
CA VAL A 247 -5.88 -49.67 14.58
C VAL A 247 -4.54 -49.79 13.88
N VAL A 248 -4.49 -50.61 12.86
CA VAL A 248 -3.33 -50.77 11.95
C VAL A 248 -3.68 -50.03 10.66
N ILE A 249 -2.81 -49.15 10.25
CA ILE A 249 -3.01 -48.28 9.06
C ILE A 249 -1.77 -48.36 8.20
N ASP A 250 -1.91 -48.62 6.90
CA ASP A 250 -0.85 -48.38 5.94
C ASP A 250 -0.75 -46.87 5.72
N PRO A 251 0.38 -46.20 6.08
CA PRO A 251 0.48 -44.75 6.01
C PRO A 251 0.49 -44.29 4.54
N GLU A 252 -0.46 -43.45 4.19
CA GLU A 252 -0.47 -42.75 2.91
C GLU A 252 0.48 -41.53 2.98
N ILE A 253 1.37 -41.42 1.98
CA ILE A 253 2.33 -40.33 1.92
C ILE A 253 1.76 -39.22 1.03
N VAL A 254 1.73 -38.01 1.56
CA VAL A 254 1.25 -36.82 0.88
C VAL A 254 2.34 -35.75 0.82
N ALA A 255 2.23 -34.86 -0.16
CA ALA A 255 3.10 -33.69 -0.24
C ALA A 255 2.76 -32.69 0.89
N VAL A 256 3.80 -32.23 1.57
CA VAL A 256 3.71 -31.23 2.62
C VAL A 256 4.29 -29.92 2.10
N ALA A 257 3.44 -28.94 1.84
CA ALA A 257 3.89 -27.64 1.35
C ALA A 257 4.52 -26.83 2.49
N HIS A 258 5.56 -26.05 2.17
CA HIS A 258 6.10 -25.07 3.11
C HIS A 258 5.19 -23.84 3.18
N PRO A 259 4.94 -23.21 4.38
CA PRO A 259 4.17 -21.98 4.50
C PRO A 259 4.67 -20.84 3.59
N ALA A 260 6.00 -20.69 3.44
CA ALA A 260 6.60 -19.80 2.43
C ALA A 260 6.55 -20.47 1.06
N SER A 261 5.42 -20.34 0.38
CA SER A 261 5.17 -20.96 -0.92
C SER A 261 5.86 -20.23 -2.07
N THR A 262 6.01 -20.90 -3.20
CA THR A 262 6.53 -20.30 -4.45
C THR A 262 5.72 -19.08 -4.87
N GLU A 263 4.39 -19.14 -4.79
CA GLU A 263 3.49 -18.04 -5.15
C GLU A 263 3.70 -16.79 -4.29
N LYS A 264 3.88 -16.98 -2.97
CA LYS A 264 4.18 -15.87 -2.04
C LYS A 264 5.53 -15.24 -2.39
N ALA A 265 6.54 -16.04 -2.69
CA ALA A 265 7.87 -15.53 -3.08
C ALA A 265 7.84 -14.79 -4.42
N GLU A 266 7.12 -15.30 -5.42
CA GLU A 266 6.94 -14.63 -6.72
C GLU A 266 6.21 -13.30 -6.56
N SER A 267 5.16 -13.25 -5.74
CA SER A 267 4.43 -12.03 -5.41
C SER A 267 5.32 -11.00 -4.71
N ALA A 268 6.12 -11.43 -3.74
CA ALA A 268 7.08 -10.58 -3.03
C ALA A 268 8.16 -10.04 -3.98
N ALA A 269 8.73 -10.90 -4.84
CA ALA A 269 9.71 -10.48 -5.85
C ALA A 269 9.12 -9.47 -6.84
N ALA A 270 7.89 -9.68 -7.30
CA ALA A 270 7.20 -8.75 -8.19
C ALA A 270 6.96 -7.38 -7.51
N ARG A 271 6.54 -7.37 -6.24
CA ARG A 271 6.36 -6.14 -5.45
C ARG A 271 7.69 -5.40 -5.28
N LEU A 272 8.76 -6.10 -4.91
CA LEU A 272 10.10 -5.51 -4.77
C LEU A 272 10.63 -4.94 -6.08
N ASN A 273 10.41 -5.60 -7.20
CA ASN A 273 10.79 -5.10 -8.51
C ASN A 273 9.99 -3.84 -8.89
N GLY A 274 8.71 -3.75 -8.54
CA GLY A 274 7.91 -2.53 -8.67
C GLY A 274 8.52 -1.37 -7.89
N ILE A 275 8.94 -1.61 -6.64
CA ILE A 275 9.67 -0.62 -5.83
C ILE A 275 10.94 -0.15 -6.54
N LEU A 276 11.75 -1.07 -7.09
CA LEU A 276 12.98 -0.71 -7.80
C LEU A 276 12.76 0.12 -9.06
N ASP A 277 11.59 0.04 -9.68
CA ASP A 277 11.25 0.83 -10.86
C ASP A 277 10.88 2.28 -10.51
N GLU A 278 10.30 2.49 -9.35
CA GLU A 278 9.76 3.78 -8.92
C GLU A 278 10.65 4.52 -7.91
N ILE A 279 11.53 3.82 -7.21
CA ILE A 279 12.30 4.39 -6.11
C ILE A 279 13.16 5.57 -6.54
N GLY A 280 13.02 6.68 -5.82
CA GLY A 280 13.75 7.91 -6.07
C GLY A 280 13.32 9.05 -5.17
N PHE A 281 14.04 10.15 -5.27
CA PHE A 281 13.73 11.40 -4.60
C PHE A 281 12.99 12.31 -5.57
N TYR A 282 11.82 12.81 -5.13
CA TYR A 282 10.88 13.54 -5.96
C TYR A 282 10.72 14.98 -5.49
N VAL A 283 10.65 15.89 -6.47
CA VAL A 283 10.24 17.28 -6.25
C VAL A 283 8.88 17.47 -6.92
N GLY A 284 7.82 17.59 -6.13
CA GLY A 284 6.46 17.48 -6.63
C GLY A 284 6.22 16.11 -7.28
N ASP A 285 5.76 16.10 -8.53
CA ASP A 285 5.52 14.87 -9.29
C ASP A 285 6.75 14.41 -10.11
N GLU A 286 7.84 15.16 -10.09
CA GLU A 286 9.04 14.87 -10.85
C GLU A 286 10.00 13.98 -10.04
N ARG A 287 10.37 12.82 -10.59
CA ARG A 287 11.45 11.98 -10.07
C ARG A 287 12.78 12.64 -10.38
N THR A 288 13.20 13.57 -9.55
CA THR A 288 14.38 14.43 -9.80
C THR A 288 15.67 13.65 -9.64
N VAL A 289 15.79 12.82 -8.61
CA VAL A 289 16.96 11.97 -8.39
C VAL A 289 16.52 10.50 -8.31
N PRO A 290 16.64 9.74 -9.40
CA PRO A 290 16.36 8.31 -9.38
C PRO A 290 17.42 7.56 -8.58
N VAL A 291 16.98 6.63 -7.71
CA VAL A 291 17.88 5.73 -6.98
C VAL A 291 18.18 4.50 -7.83
N GLY A 292 19.48 4.19 -7.98
CA GLY A 292 19.91 3.01 -8.73
C GLY A 292 19.44 1.71 -8.07
N ARG A 293 19.00 0.71 -8.87
CA ARG A 293 18.45 -0.57 -8.39
C ARG A 293 19.33 -1.27 -7.36
N LYS A 294 20.65 -1.27 -7.58
CA LYS A 294 21.61 -1.90 -6.66
C LYS A 294 21.67 -1.17 -5.31
N THR A 295 21.64 0.16 -5.33
CA THR A 295 21.61 0.99 -4.12
C THR A 295 20.29 0.78 -3.39
N ALA A 296 19.17 0.83 -4.09
CA ALA A 296 17.85 0.57 -3.53
C ALA A 296 17.75 -0.81 -2.88
N ALA A 297 18.24 -1.84 -3.58
CA ALA A 297 18.26 -3.20 -3.05
C ALA A 297 19.14 -3.35 -1.80
N SER A 298 20.21 -2.54 -1.65
CA SER A 298 21.05 -2.57 -0.45
C SER A 298 20.37 -1.97 0.78
N TRP A 299 19.30 -1.20 0.60
CA TRP A 299 18.50 -0.64 1.67
C TRP A 299 17.40 -1.59 2.17
N ILE A 300 17.05 -2.60 1.39
CA ILE A 300 15.92 -3.47 1.66
C ILE A 300 16.41 -4.83 2.17
N THR A 301 15.92 -5.23 3.34
CA THR A 301 16.06 -6.58 3.87
C THR A 301 14.72 -7.30 3.74
N VAL A 302 14.76 -8.54 3.27
CA VAL A 302 13.60 -9.41 3.10
C VAL A 302 13.63 -10.48 4.17
N ASP A 303 12.60 -10.54 5.00
CA ASP A 303 12.43 -11.53 6.05
C ASP A 303 11.19 -12.38 5.78
N VAL A 304 11.16 -13.61 6.28
CA VAL A 304 10.02 -14.52 6.18
C VAL A 304 9.55 -14.86 7.58
N ASP A 305 8.27 -14.65 7.88
CA ASP A 305 7.69 -14.98 9.17
C ASP A 305 7.30 -16.46 9.29
N ALA A 306 6.76 -16.84 10.44
CA ALA A 306 6.34 -18.23 10.73
C ALA A 306 5.16 -18.70 9.84
N ASP A 307 4.35 -17.78 9.34
CA ASP A 307 3.23 -18.03 8.44
C ASP A 307 3.66 -18.06 6.96
N GLY A 308 4.96 -17.87 6.72
CA GLY A 308 5.56 -17.84 5.39
C GLY A 308 5.30 -16.57 4.59
N GLU A 309 4.91 -15.48 5.25
CA GLU A 309 4.74 -14.17 4.61
C GLU A 309 6.08 -13.43 4.52
N PHE A 310 6.29 -12.77 3.37
CA PHE A 310 7.50 -11.99 3.11
C PHE A 310 7.31 -10.55 3.60
N ALA A 311 8.03 -10.18 4.66
CA ALA A 311 8.10 -8.84 5.21
C ALA A 311 9.36 -8.11 4.71
N PHE A 312 9.27 -6.79 4.58
CA PHE A 312 10.38 -5.95 4.14
C PHE A 312 10.72 -4.93 5.23
N THR A 313 12.00 -4.79 5.49
CA THR A 313 12.54 -3.72 6.33
C THR A 313 13.52 -2.87 5.51
N ALA A 314 13.66 -1.59 5.88
CA ALA A 314 14.52 -0.67 5.16
C ALA A 314 15.58 -0.05 6.08
N ASP A 315 16.78 0.15 5.52
CA ASP A 315 17.94 0.73 6.22
C ASP A 315 17.91 2.27 6.13
N ALA A 316 17.47 2.92 7.21
CA ALA A 316 17.45 4.37 7.32
C ALA A 316 18.87 4.99 7.21
N ALA A 317 19.91 4.30 7.65
CA ALA A 317 21.27 4.82 7.55
C ALA A 317 21.78 4.88 6.10
N GLY A 318 21.44 3.86 5.30
CA GLY A 318 21.72 3.87 3.87
C GLY A 318 20.95 4.97 3.12
N ILE A 319 19.71 5.22 3.51
CA ILE A 319 18.87 6.31 2.95
C ILE A 319 19.44 7.67 3.37
N GLN A 320 19.86 7.85 4.65
CA GLN A 320 20.48 9.08 5.14
C GLN A 320 21.74 9.44 4.35
N ALA A 321 22.59 8.47 4.07
CA ALA A 321 23.80 8.70 3.27
C ALA A 321 23.48 9.21 1.85
N ALA A 322 22.35 8.78 1.27
CA ALA A 322 21.90 9.30 -0.03
C ALA A 322 21.28 10.70 0.10
N LEU A 323 20.60 11.01 1.21
CA LEU A 323 20.05 12.35 1.49
C LEU A 323 21.16 13.42 1.67
N ASP A 324 22.27 13.05 2.28
CA ASP A 324 23.37 13.98 2.57
C ASP A 324 24.01 14.58 1.30
N ASP A 325 23.96 13.86 0.19
CA ASP A 325 24.54 14.27 -1.10
C ASP A 325 23.52 14.94 -2.06
N LEU A 326 22.22 15.03 -1.67
CA LEU A 326 21.15 15.46 -2.61
C LEU A 326 21.17 16.94 -2.96
N ALA A 327 21.73 17.80 -2.13
CA ALA A 327 21.67 19.25 -2.35
C ALA A 327 22.24 19.65 -3.73
N ASP A 328 23.32 19.02 -4.15
CA ASP A 328 23.97 19.31 -5.44
C ASP A 328 23.10 18.94 -6.66
N ASP A 329 22.24 17.93 -6.51
CA ASP A 329 21.34 17.46 -7.57
C ASP A 329 19.98 18.18 -7.56
N ILE A 330 19.58 18.72 -6.41
CA ILE A 330 18.27 19.37 -6.20
C ILE A 330 18.38 20.88 -6.38
N ASP A 331 19.46 21.50 -5.88
CA ASP A 331 19.60 22.94 -5.87
C ASP A 331 19.73 23.49 -7.29
N GLN A 332 18.91 24.46 -7.60
CA GLN A 332 18.83 25.08 -8.92
C GLN A 332 18.81 26.60 -8.77
N LYS A 333 19.71 27.27 -9.48
CA LYS A 333 19.75 28.72 -9.46
C LYS A 333 18.61 29.29 -10.28
N VAL A 334 18.01 30.39 -9.77
CA VAL A 334 17.02 31.15 -10.51
C VAL A 334 17.66 31.79 -11.75
N VAL A 335 16.96 31.70 -12.90
CA VAL A 335 17.30 32.40 -14.13
C VAL A 335 16.10 33.23 -14.56
N ASP A 336 16.25 34.54 -14.56
CA ASP A 336 15.17 35.45 -14.97
C ASP A 336 14.92 35.35 -16.48
N ALA A 337 13.66 35.30 -16.88
CA ALA A 337 13.23 35.30 -18.26
C ALA A 337 13.45 36.67 -18.91
N THR A 338 13.74 36.67 -20.19
CA THR A 338 13.73 37.88 -21.02
C THR A 338 12.94 37.63 -22.29
N VAL A 339 11.89 38.39 -22.49
CA VAL A 339 10.98 38.24 -23.64
C VAL A 339 10.86 39.53 -24.42
N VAL A 340 10.66 39.41 -25.74
CA VAL A 340 10.30 40.54 -26.61
C VAL A 340 8.81 40.62 -26.70
N THR A 341 8.26 41.80 -26.45
CA THR A 341 6.82 42.06 -26.54
C THR A 341 6.48 43.16 -27.54
N ASN A 342 5.22 43.21 -27.94
CA ASN A 342 4.61 44.36 -28.65
C ASN A 342 3.96 45.32 -27.63
N SER A 343 3.31 46.36 -28.11
CA SER A 343 2.59 47.35 -27.29
C SER A 343 1.32 46.79 -26.62
N GLU A 344 0.83 45.65 -27.06
CA GLU A 344 -0.32 44.94 -26.51
C GLU A 344 0.09 43.99 -25.38
N GLY A 345 1.41 43.78 -25.20
CA GLY A 345 1.96 42.87 -24.18
C GLY A 345 2.09 41.41 -24.67
N ASP A 346 1.83 41.14 -25.95
CA ASP A 346 2.02 39.82 -26.51
C ASP A 346 3.49 39.44 -26.57
N VAL A 347 3.84 38.26 -26.10
CA VAL A 347 5.21 37.72 -26.20
C VAL A 347 5.46 37.25 -27.63
N LEU A 348 6.35 37.96 -28.32
CA LEU A 348 6.73 37.68 -29.71
C LEU A 348 7.91 36.73 -29.82
N ARG A 349 8.82 36.75 -28.86
CA ARG A 349 10.00 35.89 -28.81
C ARG A 349 10.58 35.84 -27.39
N THR A 350 10.92 34.68 -26.92
CA THR A 350 11.75 34.50 -25.73
C THR A 350 13.23 34.59 -26.12
N ILE A 351 14.00 35.42 -25.41
CA ILE A 351 15.45 35.57 -25.56
C ILE A 351 16.18 34.68 -24.54
N VAL A 352 15.70 34.71 -23.27
CA VAL A 352 16.18 33.88 -22.19
C VAL A 352 14.96 33.20 -21.57
N GLU A 353 15.00 31.89 -21.56
CA GLU A 353 13.98 31.09 -20.85
C GLU A 353 14.13 31.30 -19.34
N GLY A 354 13.00 31.53 -18.65
CA GLY A 354 12.97 31.64 -17.20
C GLY A 354 13.08 30.26 -16.56
N GLN A 355 13.77 30.21 -15.44
CA GLN A 355 13.90 29.02 -14.63
C GLN A 355 13.76 29.39 -13.16
N ASP A 356 12.82 28.78 -12.48
CA ASP A 356 12.65 28.98 -11.04
C ASP A 356 13.88 28.44 -10.30
N GLY A 357 14.32 29.15 -9.29
CA GLY A 357 15.31 28.65 -8.35
C GLY A 357 14.62 27.67 -7.39
N ARG A 358 15.36 26.68 -6.93
CA ARG A 358 14.95 25.80 -5.83
C ARG A 358 16.13 25.45 -4.96
N VAL A 359 15.87 25.23 -3.68
CA VAL A 359 16.85 24.81 -2.69
C VAL A 359 16.23 23.68 -1.87
N LEU A 360 17.00 22.63 -1.61
CA LEU A 360 16.59 21.53 -0.74
C LEU A 360 16.29 22.08 0.67
N GLY A 361 15.12 21.72 1.21
CA GLY A 361 14.70 22.11 2.56
C GLY A 361 15.33 21.27 3.66
N ASP A 362 14.75 21.31 4.86
CA ASP A 362 15.22 20.54 6.00
C ASP A 362 14.95 19.04 5.78
N THR A 363 16.00 18.23 5.80
CA THR A 363 15.95 16.76 5.64
C THR A 363 16.01 16.02 6.98
N THR A 364 15.98 16.72 8.10
CA THR A 364 16.08 16.11 9.44
C THR A 364 14.92 15.11 9.67
N GLY A 365 15.26 13.85 9.94
CA GLY A 365 14.29 12.79 10.21
C GLY A 365 13.68 12.13 8.96
N LEU A 366 13.91 12.68 7.75
CA LEU A 366 13.35 12.11 6.52
C LEU A 366 13.84 10.69 6.24
N ALA A 367 15.06 10.33 6.65
CA ALA A 367 15.57 8.98 6.43
C ALA A 367 14.75 7.92 7.15
N ASP A 368 14.33 8.19 8.39
CA ASP A 368 13.48 7.28 9.16
C ASP A 368 12.07 7.20 8.55
N ASP A 369 11.51 8.35 8.14
CA ASP A 369 10.21 8.41 7.49
C ASP A 369 10.23 7.65 6.16
N PHE A 370 11.25 7.83 5.34
CA PHE A 370 11.40 7.12 4.06
C PHE A 370 11.66 5.62 4.25
N ALA A 371 12.40 5.23 5.30
CA ALA A 371 12.59 3.82 5.63
C ALA A 371 11.26 3.16 6.01
N ALA A 372 10.45 3.83 6.84
CA ALA A 372 9.12 3.36 7.20
C ALA A 372 8.19 3.28 5.98
N GLN A 373 8.22 4.28 5.10
CA GLN A 373 7.46 4.34 3.85
C GLN A 373 7.86 3.18 2.92
N LEU A 374 9.16 2.97 2.71
CA LEU A 374 9.71 1.91 1.87
C LEU A 374 9.31 0.52 2.36
N ALA A 375 9.30 0.30 3.68
CA ALA A 375 8.86 -0.95 4.27
C ALA A 375 7.37 -1.28 3.95
N THR A 376 6.53 -0.27 3.71
CA THR A 376 5.15 -0.45 3.25
C THR A 376 5.01 -0.65 1.74
N GLY A 377 6.11 -0.47 1.00
CA GLY A 377 6.16 -0.61 -0.47
C GLY A 377 5.98 0.69 -1.24
N ASP A 378 5.97 1.84 -0.58
CA ASP A 378 5.95 3.15 -1.22
C ASP A 378 7.40 3.64 -1.43
N ALA A 379 7.75 3.88 -2.70
CA ALA A 379 9.09 4.20 -3.16
C ALA A 379 9.25 5.67 -3.62
N VAL A 380 8.22 6.49 -3.45
CA VAL A 380 8.19 7.90 -3.87
C VAL A 380 8.61 8.79 -2.70
N PHE A 381 9.89 9.12 -2.61
CA PHE A 381 10.43 9.94 -1.54
C PHE A 381 10.30 11.43 -1.86
N ALA A 382 9.23 12.05 -1.37
CA ALA A 382 8.96 13.48 -1.58
C ALA A 382 9.91 14.35 -0.78
N LEU A 383 10.66 15.23 -1.46
CA LEU A 383 11.60 16.14 -0.83
C LEU A 383 10.93 17.49 -0.51
N PRO A 384 11.21 18.06 0.65
CA PRO A 384 10.88 19.45 0.91
C PRO A 384 11.81 20.36 0.09
N VAL A 385 11.24 21.30 -0.68
CA VAL A 385 12.02 22.28 -1.44
C VAL A 385 11.46 23.69 -1.25
N GLU A 386 12.35 24.66 -1.20
CA GLU A 386 12.02 26.08 -1.24
C GLU A 386 12.20 26.59 -2.67
N VAL A 387 11.11 27.09 -3.27
CA VAL A 387 11.10 27.57 -4.64
C VAL A 387 11.19 29.09 -4.66
N THR A 388 12.13 29.63 -5.44
CA THR A 388 12.22 31.07 -5.75
C THR A 388 11.76 31.31 -7.17
N PRO A 389 10.59 31.92 -7.40
CA PRO A 389 10.10 32.20 -8.74
C PRO A 389 11.03 33.11 -9.52
N HIS A 390 11.25 32.83 -10.80
CA HIS A 390 11.96 33.70 -11.70
C HIS A 390 11.12 34.95 -12.03
N LYS A 391 11.79 36.03 -12.40
CA LYS A 391 11.17 37.26 -12.90
C LYS A 391 11.20 37.25 -14.42
N THR A 392 10.23 37.91 -15.04
CA THR A 392 10.21 38.13 -16.50
C THR A 392 10.52 39.59 -16.80
N THR A 393 11.56 39.81 -17.56
CA THR A 393 11.88 41.13 -18.12
C THR A 393 11.29 41.23 -19.51
N GLU A 394 10.40 42.16 -19.72
CA GLU A 394 9.77 42.43 -20.99
C GLU A 394 10.54 43.53 -21.74
N LEU A 395 10.82 43.30 -23.03
CA LEU A 395 11.45 44.23 -23.94
C LEU A 395 10.43 44.63 -25.00
N ALA A 396 9.60 45.65 -24.69
CA ALA A 396 8.63 46.19 -25.63
C ALA A 396 9.38 46.90 -26.77
N ARG A 397 9.34 46.33 -28.00
CA ARG A 397 10.08 46.81 -29.15
C ARG A 397 9.21 47.58 -30.14
N LEU A 398 9.74 48.71 -30.62
CA LEU A 398 9.08 49.56 -31.60
C LEU A 398 10.10 50.02 -32.65
N LEU A 399 9.74 49.90 -33.93
CA LEU A 399 10.41 50.53 -35.08
C LEU A 399 9.71 51.86 -35.38
N GLU A 400 10.25 52.98 -34.93
CA GLU A 400 9.72 54.31 -35.20
C GLU A 400 10.42 54.94 -36.41
N VAL A 401 9.65 55.34 -37.41
CA VAL A 401 10.14 56.01 -38.64
C VAL A 401 9.63 57.43 -38.67
N ASP A 402 10.55 58.40 -38.57
CA ASP A 402 10.29 59.82 -38.81
C ASP A 402 10.61 60.12 -40.26
N ILE A 403 9.58 60.27 -41.10
CA ILE A 403 9.72 60.55 -42.53
C ILE A 403 10.23 61.99 -42.78
N SER A 404 9.93 62.96 -41.90
CA SER A 404 10.38 64.32 -41.99
C SER A 404 11.91 64.45 -41.87
N ARG A 405 12.47 63.60 -40.98
CA ARG A 405 13.92 63.52 -40.73
C ARG A 405 14.61 62.39 -41.49
N GLN A 406 13.86 61.58 -42.26
CA GLN A 406 14.34 60.40 -42.96
C GLN A 406 15.17 59.49 -42.01
N ARG A 407 14.62 59.17 -40.85
CA ARG A 407 15.32 58.46 -39.80
C ARG A 407 14.48 57.37 -39.21
N LEU A 408 15.10 56.23 -38.92
CA LEU A 408 14.56 55.13 -38.14
C LEU A 408 15.17 55.18 -36.76
N TYR A 409 14.33 54.98 -35.75
CA TYR A 409 14.70 54.76 -34.36
C TYR A 409 14.24 53.35 -33.92
N LEU A 410 15.16 52.60 -33.38
CA LEU A 410 14.83 51.35 -32.65
C LEU A 410 14.57 51.74 -31.21
N LYS A 411 13.40 51.42 -30.72
CA LYS A 411 13.05 51.67 -29.33
C LYS A 411 12.80 50.35 -28.59
N GLU A 412 13.29 50.31 -27.36
CA GLU A 412 13.07 49.23 -26.43
C GLU A 412 12.62 49.83 -25.08
N ASN A 413 11.44 49.42 -24.61
CA ASN A 413 10.78 50.03 -23.45
C ASN A 413 10.69 51.58 -23.52
N GLY A 414 10.45 52.11 -24.71
CA GLY A 414 10.35 53.56 -24.98
C GLY A 414 11.69 54.28 -25.22
N GLU A 415 12.81 53.71 -24.84
CA GLU A 415 14.14 54.28 -24.97
C GLU A 415 14.74 53.95 -26.36
N VAL A 416 15.45 54.93 -26.97
CA VAL A 416 16.11 54.73 -28.26
C VAL A 416 17.40 53.95 -28.07
N VAL A 417 17.45 52.71 -28.59
CA VAL A 417 18.61 51.82 -28.49
C VAL A 417 19.54 51.89 -29.72
N ASP A 418 19.01 52.30 -30.87
CA ASP A 418 19.82 52.55 -32.10
C ASP A 418 19.06 53.48 -33.05
N THR A 419 19.77 54.16 -33.94
CA THR A 419 19.17 55.07 -34.94
C THR A 419 20.07 55.27 -36.17
N TRP A 420 19.48 55.43 -37.36
CA TRP A 420 20.18 55.75 -38.58
C TRP A 420 19.29 56.40 -39.66
N LEU A 421 19.93 56.93 -40.72
CA LEU A 421 19.22 57.50 -41.87
C LEU A 421 18.62 56.36 -42.73
N ILE A 422 17.42 56.62 -43.23
CA ILE A 422 16.70 55.75 -44.17
C ILE A 422 16.35 56.53 -45.44
N SER A 423 15.75 55.82 -46.39
CA SER A 423 15.10 56.46 -47.55
C SER A 423 13.66 55.96 -47.64
N SER A 424 12.71 56.84 -47.39
CA SER A 424 11.28 56.56 -47.56
C SER A 424 10.79 56.74 -48.98
N GLY A 425 9.49 56.53 -49.21
CA GLY A 425 8.84 56.72 -50.51
C GLY A 425 8.96 58.14 -51.07
N ARG A 426 9.21 58.26 -52.41
CA ARG A 426 9.23 59.51 -53.13
C ARG A 426 7.85 60.16 -53.20
N HIS A 427 7.78 61.43 -53.62
CA HIS A 427 6.52 62.09 -53.88
C HIS A 427 5.73 61.36 -55.00
N GLY A 428 4.44 61.07 -54.73
CA GLY A 428 3.59 60.21 -55.56
C GLY A 428 3.69 58.70 -55.29
N ALA A 429 4.68 58.26 -54.51
CA ALA A 429 4.87 56.91 -54.10
C ALA A 429 5.25 56.82 -52.59
N GLU A 430 4.50 57.54 -51.74
CA GLU A 430 4.80 57.77 -50.35
C GLU A 430 4.80 56.46 -49.51
N THR A 431 5.61 56.41 -48.44
CA THR A 431 5.44 55.50 -47.30
C THR A 431 4.30 56.04 -46.49
N TYR A 432 3.30 55.19 -46.18
CA TYR A 432 2.10 55.63 -45.49
C TYR A 432 2.33 55.79 -43.98
N HIS A 433 1.83 56.88 -43.42
CA HIS A 433 1.81 57.11 -41.99
C HIS A 433 0.83 56.17 -41.31
N GLY A 434 1.11 55.77 -40.08
CA GLY A 434 0.24 54.92 -39.29
C GLY A 434 0.99 54.05 -38.30
N HIS A 435 0.21 53.27 -37.54
CA HIS A 435 0.69 52.21 -36.66
C HIS A 435 0.47 50.87 -37.34
N TYR A 436 1.48 50.07 -37.40
CA TYR A 436 1.53 48.79 -38.07
C TYR A 436 2.29 47.80 -37.19
N SER A 437 2.39 46.56 -37.65
CA SER A 437 3.31 45.55 -37.09
C SER A 437 4.05 44.83 -38.23
N ILE A 438 5.18 44.22 -37.90
CA ILE A 438 5.86 43.34 -38.85
C ILE A 438 5.03 42.10 -39.07
N GLY A 439 4.38 41.98 -40.23
CA GLY A 439 3.50 40.85 -40.55
C GLY A 439 4.25 39.63 -41.11
N TRP A 440 5.30 39.90 -41.93
CA TRP A 440 6.07 38.82 -42.57
C TRP A 440 7.48 39.31 -42.90
N LYS A 441 8.45 38.37 -42.90
CA LYS A 441 9.85 38.69 -43.23
C LYS A 441 10.56 37.57 -43.98
N THR A 442 11.50 37.96 -44.86
CA THR A 442 12.36 37.03 -45.58
C THR A 442 13.77 37.60 -45.69
N SER A 443 14.78 36.73 -45.71
CA SER A 443 16.18 37.13 -45.78
C SER A 443 16.58 37.65 -47.18
N LEU A 444 15.91 37.19 -48.23
CA LEU A 444 16.21 37.57 -49.61
C LEU A 444 14.95 37.48 -50.50
N GLN A 445 14.72 38.45 -51.34
CA GLN A 445 13.58 38.44 -52.26
C GLN A 445 13.84 39.32 -53.50
N THR A 446 13.48 38.84 -54.68
CA THR A 446 13.35 39.72 -55.86
C THR A 446 12.05 40.50 -55.74
N MET A 447 12.13 41.83 -55.67
CA MET A 447 10.97 42.71 -55.57
C MET A 447 10.57 43.19 -56.98
N ARG A 448 9.31 43.00 -57.36
CA ARG A 448 8.70 43.39 -58.59
C ARG A 448 7.45 44.20 -58.33
N GLY A 449 7.22 45.20 -59.16
CA GLY A 449 6.04 46.06 -59.09
C GLY A 449 5.97 47.11 -60.13
N VAL A 450 4.97 47.99 -59.99
CA VAL A 450 4.84 49.19 -60.79
C VAL A 450 5.02 50.40 -59.88
N SER A 451 5.92 51.30 -60.20
CA SER A 451 6.16 52.53 -59.43
C SER A 451 4.96 53.46 -59.55
N ARG A 452 4.36 53.83 -58.40
CA ARG A 452 3.12 54.63 -58.40
C ARG A 452 3.31 56.04 -58.87
N ASP A 453 4.51 56.61 -58.74
CA ASP A 453 4.85 57.96 -59.18
C ASP A 453 5.15 58.05 -60.69
N THR A 454 5.70 57.00 -61.28
CA THR A 454 6.12 57.03 -62.70
C THR A 454 5.27 56.12 -63.56
N GLY A 455 4.49 55.19 -62.98
CA GLY A 455 3.75 54.17 -63.73
C GLY A 455 4.66 53.13 -64.42
N THR A 456 5.95 53.10 -64.12
CA THR A 456 6.91 52.21 -64.77
C THR A 456 7.10 50.94 -63.99
N PRO A 457 7.14 49.75 -64.63
CA PRO A 457 7.53 48.51 -63.99
C PRO A 457 8.95 48.54 -63.43
N TYR A 458 9.19 47.96 -62.32
CA TYR A 458 10.54 47.76 -61.79
C TYR A 458 10.74 46.30 -61.37
N GLU A 459 11.98 45.85 -61.46
CA GLU A 459 12.45 44.59 -60.88
C GLU A 459 13.75 44.84 -60.14
N GLN A 460 13.78 44.58 -58.88
CA GLN A 460 14.96 44.69 -58.04
C GLN A 460 15.33 43.27 -57.53
N PRO A 461 16.36 42.66 -58.13
CA PRO A 461 16.75 41.30 -57.72
C PRO A 461 17.43 41.30 -56.35
N ASP A 462 17.36 40.16 -55.66
CA ASP A 462 18.13 39.84 -54.47
C ASP A 462 18.09 40.91 -53.35
N VAL A 463 16.92 41.52 -53.13
CA VAL A 463 16.72 42.49 -52.05
C VAL A 463 16.84 41.78 -50.68
N PRO A 464 17.84 42.18 -49.86
CA PRO A 464 18.10 41.49 -48.61
C PRO A 464 17.27 42.03 -47.44
N TRP A 465 16.96 41.15 -46.49
CA TRP A 465 16.40 41.46 -45.17
C TRP A 465 15.07 42.21 -45.23
N VAL A 466 14.12 41.65 -45.97
CA VAL A 466 12.81 42.25 -46.22
C VAL A 466 11.88 41.96 -45.06
N MET A 467 11.19 42.98 -44.53
CA MET A 467 10.20 42.91 -43.48
C MET A 467 8.98 43.75 -43.83
N TYR A 468 7.88 43.08 -44.15
CA TYR A 468 6.64 43.75 -44.56
C TYR A 468 5.86 44.22 -43.34
N PHE A 469 5.38 45.46 -43.33
CA PHE A 469 4.59 46.06 -42.26
C PHE A 469 3.23 46.58 -42.73
N ASN A 470 3.07 46.93 -44.02
CA ASN A 470 1.81 47.45 -44.57
C ASN A 470 1.65 47.02 -46.05
N GLY A 471 0.84 45.97 -46.27
CA GLY A 471 0.61 45.45 -47.63
C GLY A 471 1.93 45.12 -48.36
N ASN A 472 2.30 45.92 -49.37
CA ASN A 472 3.54 45.78 -50.12
C ASN A 472 4.65 46.74 -49.64
N GLN A 473 4.45 47.48 -48.57
CA GLN A 473 5.49 48.34 -47.98
C GLN A 473 6.30 47.54 -46.95
N ALA A 474 7.61 47.58 -47.07
CA ALA A 474 8.55 46.82 -46.25
C ALA A 474 9.79 47.65 -45.88
N PHE A 475 10.40 47.28 -44.75
CA PHE A 475 11.83 47.60 -44.52
C PHE A 475 12.68 46.63 -45.32
N HIS A 476 13.79 47.10 -45.92
CA HIS A 476 14.75 46.21 -46.57
C HIS A 476 16.10 46.87 -46.80
N GLY A 477 17.13 46.10 -47.10
CA GLY A 477 18.42 46.60 -47.54
C GLY A 477 18.37 47.10 -48.98
N ALA A 478 18.91 48.29 -49.22
CA ALA A 478 19.07 48.81 -50.54
C ALA A 478 20.58 48.88 -50.89
N TYR A 479 21.04 47.97 -51.73
CA TYR A 479 22.44 47.88 -52.15
C TYR A 479 22.74 48.78 -53.41
N TRP A 480 21.69 49.28 -54.10
CA TRP A 480 21.79 50.02 -55.37
C TRP A 480 21.92 51.52 -55.16
N HIS A 481 21.85 52.06 -53.93
CA HIS A 481 22.13 53.47 -53.65
C HIS A 481 22.66 53.70 -52.26
N ASN A 482 23.34 54.83 -52.03
CA ASN A 482 23.83 55.26 -50.73
C ASN A 482 23.25 56.61 -50.27
N ASN A 483 22.15 57.08 -50.91
CA ASN A 483 21.58 58.41 -50.68
C ASN A 483 20.53 58.34 -49.55
N PHE A 484 20.94 57.80 -48.40
CA PHE A 484 20.08 57.73 -47.18
C PHE A 484 19.96 59.11 -46.52
N GLY A 485 18.82 59.46 -45.99
CA GLY A 485 18.45 60.79 -45.53
C GLY A 485 17.58 61.54 -46.53
N HIS A 486 17.30 60.94 -47.69
CA HIS A 486 16.44 61.50 -48.74
C HIS A 486 15.38 60.48 -49.20
N ARG A 487 14.24 60.96 -49.69
CA ARG A 487 13.18 60.12 -50.27
C ARG A 487 13.63 59.48 -51.57
N MET A 488 13.75 58.17 -51.65
CA MET A 488 14.29 57.44 -52.81
C MET A 488 13.45 56.24 -53.25
N SER A 489 12.60 55.66 -52.38
CA SER A 489 11.91 54.44 -52.69
C SER A 489 10.57 54.61 -53.39
N ALA A 490 9.94 53.53 -53.82
CA ALA A 490 8.58 53.48 -54.36
C ALA A 490 7.52 53.14 -53.24
N GLY A 491 7.84 53.44 -51.97
CA GLY A 491 6.95 53.27 -50.82
C GLY A 491 7.54 52.47 -49.64
N CYS A 492 8.59 51.69 -49.87
CA CYS A 492 9.31 50.97 -48.82
C CYS A 492 10.22 51.90 -47.99
N VAL A 493 10.73 51.38 -46.89
CA VAL A 493 11.77 52.07 -46.11
C VAL A 493 13.11 51.40 -46.38
N ASN A 494 13.93 52.08 -47.20
CA ASN A 494 15.23 51.59 -47.59
C ASN A 494 16.32 51.99 -46.60
N MET A 495 17.27 51.11 -46.38
CA MET A 495 18.43 51.36 -45.52
C MET A 495 19.65 50.57 -46.01
N PRO A 496 20.86 50.87 -45.51
CA PRO A 496 22.04 50.07 -45.86
C PRO A 496 21.78 48.57 -45.48
N PRO A 497 22.22 47.59 -46.31
CA PRO A 497 21.98 46.19 -46.10
C PRO A 497 22.38 45.71 -44.69
N ALA A 498 23.50 46.20 -44.13
CA ALA A 498 23.92 45.87 -42.77
C ALA A 498 22.92 46.37 -41.69
N LYS A 499 22.31 47.54 -41.90
CA LYS A 499 21.29 48.10 -41.01
C LYS A 499 19.96 47.37 -41.16
N ALA A 500 19.60 46.96 -42.36
CA ALA A 500 18.42 46.09 -42.57
C ALA A 500 18.60 44.73 -41.90
N LYS A 501 19.81 44.14 -41.93
CA LYS A 501 20.09 42.91 -41.16
C LYS A 501 19.93 43.15 -39.67
N ARG A 502 20.42 44.25 -39.16
CA ARG A 502 20.32 44.59 -37.72
C ARG A 502 18.87 44.60 -37.24
N ILE A 503 17.94 45.27 -37.96
CA ILE A 503 16.53 45.27 -37.58
C ILE A 503 15.85 43.93 -37.84
N TYR A 504 16.27 43.21 -38.89
CA TYR A 504 15.75 41.89 -39.21
C TYR A 504 15.99 40.89 -38.05
N ASP A 505 17.20 40.87 -37.50
CA ASP A 505 17.56 40.00 -36.37
C ASP A 505 16.92 40.47 -35.05
N TRP A 506 16.79 41.81 -34.89
CA TRP A 506 16.26 42.42 -33.68
C TRP A 506 14.72 42.33 -33.57
N SER A 507 13.98 42.42 -34.68
CA SER A 507 12.52 42.48 -34.72
C SER A 507 11.93 41.10 -35.09
N PRO A 508 11.30 40.34 -34.19
CA PRO A 508 10.41 39.26 -34.59
C PRO A 508 9.19 39.77 -35.38
N VAL A 509 8.45 38.84 -35.98
CA VAL A 509 7.11 39.13 -36.52
C VAL A 509 6.24 39.57 -35.35
N GLY A 510 5.37 40.55 -35.56
CA GLY A 510 4.53 41.15 -34.54
C GLY A 510 5.10 42.40 -33.86
N VAL A 511 6.39 42.75 -34.09
CA VAL A 511 6.97 44.01 -33.56
C VAL A 511 6.26 45.22 -34.15
N ASP A 512 5.95 46.17 -33.29
CA ASP A 512 5.28 47.42 -33.67
C ASP A 512 6.12 48.29 -34.59
N VAL A 513 5.43 48.96 -35.49
CA VAL A 513 5.98 49.94 -36.44
C VAL A 513 5.15 51.20 -36.39
N TRP A 514 5.78 52.33 -36.10
CA TRP A 514 5.14 53.64 -36.14
C TRP A 514 5.79 54.51 -37.21
N ILE A 515 5.01 54.88 -38.24
CA ILE A 515 5.43 55.74 -39.31
C ILE A 515 4.76 57.10 -39.15
N HIS A 516 5.56 58.15 -39.03
CA HIS A 516 5.07 59.52 -38.86
C HIS A 516 6.02 60.56 -39.51
N GLY A 517 5.67 61.87 -39.44
CA GLY A 517 6.52 62.98 -39.91
C GLY A 517 5.83 64.03 -40.63
#